data_ebff4574d5a3cd0d3541ab0eb98edc63
#
_entry.id   ebff4574d5a3cd0d3541ab0eb98edc63
#
_cell.length_a   1.000
_cell.length_b   1.000
_cell.length_c   1.000
_cell.angle_alpha   90.00
_cell.angle_beta   90.00
_cell.angle_gamma   90.00
#
_symmetry.space_group_name_H-M   'P 1'
#
loop_
_entity.id
_entity.type
_entity.pdbx_description
1 polymer ?
#
loop_
_entity_poly.entity_id
_entity_poly.type
_entity_poly.pdbx_seq_one_letter_code
_entity_poly.pdbx_strand_id
1 'polypeptide(L)'
;MIKPYDKNSELYKTFTAERPPHIVFTDKIKNLSKEIVGNEKNPYLITKKIFTWISENIPWAGAREYSTIENISDYCITNKHGDCGIKTLLFMTLCRYNGIPVKWQSGWMLHPGEVNLHDWSEVYFEGYGWVPADQSFGIIDSQNEDVRYYFLGSTDPYHLIINDDYSTTLFPSKIFPRSETIDFQRGELEWRGGNIYFDKWDYHMDVEYK
;
A
#
# COMPACT_ATOMS: atom_id res chain seq x y z
N MET A 1 20.82 -12.65 6.90
CA MET A 1 20.85 -11.43 7.76
C MET A 1 20.73 -10.23 6.85
N ILE A 2 19.80 -9.32 7.12
CA ILE A 2 19.63 -8.08 6.34
C ILE A 2 20.90 -7.25 6.49
N LYS A 3 21.43 -6.77 5.35
CA LYS A 3 22.61 -5.90 5.34
C LYS A 3 22.21 -4.45 5.65
N PRO A 4 23.13 -3.60 6.11
CA PRO A 4 22.88 -2.17 6.21
C PRO A 4 22.52 -1.56 4.84
N TYR A 5 21.54 -0.66 4.81
CA TYR A 5 21.18 0.06 3.58
C TYR A 5 22.30 0.99 3.11
N ASP A 6 22.54 1.03 1.79
CA ASP A 6 23.26 2.16 1.18
C ASP A 6 22.34 3.38 1.11
N LYS A 7 22.48 4.25 2.09
CA LYS A 7 21.68 5.48 2.21
C LYS A 7 21.95 6.51 1.12
N ASN A 8 23.01 6.31 0.32
CA ASN A 8 23.33 7.20 -0.80
C ASN A 8 22.72 6.72 -2.12
N SER A 9 22.23 5.47 -2.18
CA SER A 9 21.57 4.95 -3.37
C SER A 9 20.29 5.70 -3.71
N GLU A 10 19.99 5.81 -4.99
CA GLU A 10 18.73 6.42 -5.47
C GLU A 10 17.51 5.62 -5.00
N LEU A 11 17.62 4.29 -4.93
CA LEU A 11 16.58 3.43 -4.38
C LEU A 11 16.22 3.85 -2.95
N TYR A 12 17.25 3.93 -2.07
CA TYR A 12 16.99 4.27 -0.67
C TYR A 12 16.35 5.66 -0.55
N LYS A 13 16.93 6.68 -1.21
CA LYS A 13 16.42 8.05 -1.17
C LYS A 13 14.99 8.15 -1.67
N THR A 14 14.69 7.51 -2.80
CA THR A 14 13.35 7.57 -3.42
C THR A 14 12.30 6.90 -2.54
N PHE A 15 12.60 5.70 -2.04
CA PHE A 15 11.60 4.87 -1.36
C PHE A 15 11.58 5.05 0.17
N THR A 16 12.39 5.95 0.72
CA THR A 16 12.28 6.43 2.11
C THR A 16 11.85 7.90 2.21
N ALA A 17 11.71 8.60 1.09
CA ALA A 17 11.28 10.00 1.08
C ALA A 17 9.79 10.15 1.39
N GLU A 18 9.44 11.34 1.90
CA GLU A 18 8.05 11.80 1.88
C GLU A 18 7.54 11.93 0.45
N ARG A 19 6.23 11.76 0.28
CA ARG A 19 5.54 11.99 -1.00
C ARG A 19 4.15 12.59 -0.72
N PRO A 20 4.10 13.90 -0.50
CA PRO A 20 2.84 14.59 -0.24
C PRO A 20 1.80 14.38 -1.35
N PRO A 21 0.50 14.41 -1.01
CA PRO A 21 -0.03 14.73 0.31
C PRO A 21 -0.16 13.53 1.25
N HIS A 22 0.02 12.29 0.80
CA HIS A 22 -0.37 11.09 1.55
C HIS A 22 0.75 10.46 2.37
N ILE A 23 1.99 10.58 1.92
CA ILE A 23 3.18 10.11 2.67
C ILE A 23 3.89 11.35 3.23
N VAL A 24 3.50 11.76 4.43
CA VAL A 24 4.06 12.91 5.15
C VAL A 24 4.35 12.51 6.59
N PHE A 25 5.53 12.85 7.08
CA PHE A 25 5.97 12.49 8.43
C PHE A 25 5.41 13.48 9.47
N THR A 26 4.09 13.49 9.58
CA THR A 26 3.36 14.34 10.54
C THR A 26 3.68 13.95 11.98
N ASP A 27 3.32 14.80 12.94
CA ASP A 27 3.50 14.48 14.36
C ASP A 27 2.66 13.26 14.78
N LYS A 28 1.52 13.01 14.15
CA LYS A 28 0.74 11.77 14.36
C LYS A 28 1.53 10.54 13.94
N ILE A 29 2.16 10.56 12.77
CA ILE A 29 3.02 9.47 12.26
C ILE A 29 4.21 9.25 13.20
N LYS A 30 4.91 10.32 13.61
CA LYS A 30 6.07 10.22 14.51
C LYS A 30 5.70 9.62 15.86
N ASN A 31 4.59 10.06 16.45
CA ASN A 31 4.12 9.57 17.74
C ASN A 31 3.69 8.11 17.66
N LEU A 32 2.91 7.75 16.62
CA LEU A 32 2.50 6.37 16.39
C LEU A 32 3.71 5.45 16.12
N SER A 33 4.66 5.90 15.31
CA SER A 33 5.89 5.14 15.07
C SER A 33 6.66 4.88 16.34
N LYS A 34 6.79 5.90 17.22
CA LYS A 34 7.46 5.76 18.51
C LYS A 34 6.76 4.72 19.41
N GLU A 35 5.44 4.71 19.41
CA GLU A 35 4.63 3.75 20.17
C GLU A 35 4.87 2.32 19.66
N ILE A 36 4.78 2.09 18.34
CA ILE A 36 4.87 0.77 17.73
C ILE A 36 6.31 0.23 17.75
N VAL A 37 7.25 1.04 17.31
CA VAL A 37 8.63 0.60 17.04
C VAL A 37 9.50 0.63 18.30
N GLY A 38 9.34 1.65 19.11
CA GLY A 38 10.17 1.86 20.31
C GLY A 38 11.65 2.01 19.95
N ASN A 39 12.49 1.16 20.52
CA ASN A 39 13.94 1.18 20.32
C ASN A 39 14.45 0.13 19.31
N GLU A 40 13.55 -0.54 18.58
CA GLU A 40 13.93 -1.56 17.59
C GLU A 40 14.80 -0.95 16.47
N LYS A 41 15.81 -1.71 16.02
CA LYS A 41 16.76 -1.29 14.96
C LYS A 41 16.81 -2.25 13.77
N ASN A 42 16.30 -3.46 13.94
CA ASN A 42 16.27 -4.42 12.85
C ASN A 42 15.16 -4.06 11.86
N PRO A 43 15.46 -3.82 10.58
CA PRO A 43 14.45 -3.37 9.60
C PRO A 43 13.27 -4.34 9.46
N TYR A 44 13.52 -5.64 9.47
CA TYR A 44 12.47 -6.65 9.40
C TYR A 44 11.57 -6.63 10.63
N LEU A 45 12.17 -6.55 11.84
CA LEU A 45 11.38 -6.50 13.07
C LEU A 45 10.58 -5.19 13.20
N ILE A 46 11.11 -4.06 12.73
CA ILE A 46 10.36 -2.81 12.62
C ILE A 46 9.17 -3.01 11.70
N THR A 47 9.41 -3.53 10.48
CA THR A 47 8.36 -3.81 9.49
C THR A 47 7.29 -4.75 10.07
N LYS A 48 7.72 -5.84 10.73
CA LYS A 48 6.82 -6.81 11.37
C LYS A 48 5.95 -6.17 12.46
N LYS A 49 6.51 -5.31 13.29
CA LYS A 49 5.76 -4.57 14.32
C LYS A 49 4.70 -3.63 13.69
N ILE A 50 5.07 -2.89 12.66
CA ILE A 50 4.14 -2.00 11.95
C ILE A 50 3.02 -2.80 11.29
N PHE A 51 3.37 -3.87 10.58
CA PHE A 51 2.42 -4.78 9.94
C PHE A 51 1.43 -5.37 10.94
N THR A 52 1.92 -5.89 12.06
CA THR A 52 1.10 -6.46 13.14
C THR A 52 0.16 -5.40 13.71
N TRP A 53 0.69 -4.22 14.03
CA TRP A 53 -0.12 -3.15 14.60
C TRP A 53 -1.27 -2.74 13.67
N ILE A 54 -1.00 -2.58 12.38
CA ILE A 54 -2.04 -2.24 11.38
C ILE A 54 -3.08 -3.35 11.31
N SER A 55 -2.65 -4.62 11.25
CA SER A 55 -3.56 -5.76 11.19
C SER A 55 -4.50 -5.83 12.41
N GLU A 56 -3.97 -5.53 13.60
CA GLU A 56 -4.73 -5.64 14.86
C GLU A 56 -5.57 -4.40 15.20
N ASN A 57 -5.19 -3.21 14.70
CA ASN A 57 -5.79 -1.95 15.12
C ASN A 57 -6.56 -1.21 14.03
N ILE A 58 -6.42 -1.62 12.77
CA ILE A 58 -7.09 -0.99 11.64
C ILE A 58 -7.97 -2.03 10.93
N PRO A 59 -9.22 -2.24 11.39
CA PRO A 59 -10.16 -3.11 10.71
C PRO A 59 -10.43 -2.59 9.29
N TRP A 60 -10.72 -3.53 8.39
CA TRP A 60 -11.13 -3.19 7.04
C TRP A 60 -12.50 -2.52 7.04
N ALA A 61 -12.63 -1.46 6.27
CA ALA A 61 -13.90 -0.78 6.02
C ALA A 61 -13.90 -0.25 4.59
N GLY A 62 -15.05 -0.29 3.95
CA GLY A 62 -15.25 0.20 2.60
C GLY A 62 -14.75 1.63 2.43
N ALA A 63 -14.14 1.87 1.28
CA ALA A 63 -13.47 3.12 1.00
C ALA A 63 -14.40 4.33 0.96
N ARG A 64 -13.89 5.41 1.50
CA ARG A 64 -14.25 6.75 1.09
C ARG A 64 -13.43 7.09 -0.17
N GLU A 65 -14.00 7.85 -1.09
CA GLU A 65 -13.28 8.30 -2.29
C GLU A 65 -11.97 8.99 -1.91
N TYR A 66 -10.83 8.47 -2.37
CA TYR A 66 -9.50 8.90 -1.93
C TYR A 66 -9.19 10.36 -2.28
N SER A 67 -9.69 10.84 -3.43
CA SER A 67 -9.57 12.23 -3.86
C SER A 67 -10.20 13.24 -2.90
N THR A 68 -11.07 12.78 -2.00
CA THR A 68 -11.70 13.61 -0.96
C THR A 68 -10.95 13.61 0.37
N ILE A 69 -9.84 12.87 0.48
CA ILE A 69 -9.04 12.74 1.71
C ILE A 69 -7.73 13.49 1.51
N GLU A 70 -7.53 14.56 2.27
CA GLU A 70 -6.34 15.41 2.16
C GLU A 70 -5.03 14.64 2.44
N ASN A 71 -4.99 13.87 3.52
CA ASN A 71 -3.88 12.98 3.87
C ASN A 71 -4.41 11.64 4.35
N ILE A 72 -4.24 10.61 3.52
CA ILE A 72 -4.82 9.28 3.77
C ILE A 72 -4.18 8.61 5.00
N SER A 73 -2.87 8.76 5.21
CA SER A 73 -2.20 8.17 6.38
C SER A 73 -2.69 8.78 7.70
N ASP A 74 -2.83 10.11 7.77
CA ASP A 74 -3.38 10.79 8.93
C ASP A 74 -4.87 10.49 9.14
N TYR A 75 -5.63 10.35 8.05
CA TYR A 75 -7.02 9.90 8.09
C TYR A 75 -7.14 8.52 8.74
N CYS A 76 -6.31 7.56 8.31
CA CYS A 76 -6.31 6.21 8.86
C CYS A 76 -6.03 6.19 10.37
N ILE A 77 -5.02 6.93 10.83
CA ILE A 77 -4.68 7.05 12.26
C ILE A 77 -5.85 7.62 13.07
N THR A 78 -6.52 8.63 12.50
CA THR A 78 -7.58 9.36 13.20
C THR A 78 -8.87 8.54 13.29
N ASN A 79 -9.26 7.88 12.20
CA ASN A 79 -10.53 7.18 12.08
C ASN A 79 -10.47 5.70 12.49
N LYS A 80 -9.26 5.13 12.59
CA LYS A 80 -9.02 3.75 13.02
C LYS A 80 -9.71 2.70 12.15
N HIS A 81 -9.85 2.96 10.87
CA HIS A 81 -10.32 2.01 9.86
C HIS A 81 -9.85 2.42 8.47
N GLY A 82 -9.87 1.50 7.53
CA GLY A 82 -9.57 1.77 6.13
C GLY A 82 -9.67 0.51 5.28
N ASP A 83 -9.77 0.72 3.99
CA ASP A 83 -9.63 -0.33 2.99
C ASP A 83 -8.15 -0.66 2.69
N CYS A 84 -7.93 -1.42 1.62
CA CYS A 84 -6.58 -1.84 1.23
C CYS A 84 -5.63 -0.67 0.98
N GLY A 85 -6.04 0.33 0.21
CA GLY A 85 -5.18 1.47 -0.13
C GLY A 85 -4.91 2.39 1.06
N ILE A 86 -5.90 2.63 1.91
CA ILE A 86 -5.74 3.42 3.15
C ILE A 86 -4.73 2.75 4.08
N LYS A 87 -4.86 1.43 4.28
CA LYS A 87 -3.93 0.66 5.13
C LYS A 87 -2.53 0.61 4.53
N THR A 88 -2.43 0.46 3.20
CA THR A 88 -1.16 0.44 2.48
C THR A 88 -0.41 1.76 2.61
N LEU A 89 -1.08 2.91 2.43
CA LEU A 89 -0.43 4.22 2.58
C LEU A 89 0.03 4.49 4.01
N LEU A 90 -0.73 4.08 5.02
CA LEU A 90 -0.29 4.18 6.42
C LEU A 90 0.96 3.32 6.66
N PHE A 91 0.97 2.08 6.19
CA PHE A 91 2.12 1.18 6.31
C PHE A 91 3.36 1.75 5.64
N MET A 92 3.22 2.22 4.41
CA MET A 92 4.32 2.85 3.66
C MET A 92 4.87 4.05 4.40
N THR A 93 4.00 4.92 4.93
CA THR A 93 4.42 6.13 5.64
C THR A 93 5.20 5.79 6.91
N LEU A 94 4.73 4.83 7.69
CA LEU A 94 5.42 4.36 8.90
C LEU A 94 6.76 3.68 8.57
N CYS A 95 6.82 2.83 7.53
CA CYS A 95 8.07 2.20 7.10
C CYS A 95 9.09 3.24 6.61
N ARG A 96 8.69 4.16 5.73
CA ARG A 96 9.57 5.22 5.22
C ARG A 96 10.10 6.12 6.32
N TYR A 97 9.27 6.51 7.27
CA TYR A 97 9.69 7.28 8.43
C TYR A 97 10.79 6.58 9.25
N ASN A 98 10.75 5.25 9.32
CA ASN A 98 11.77 4.44 9.99
C ASN A 98 12.97 4.10 9.09
N GLY A 99 13.09 4.69 7.90
CA GLY A 99 14.19 4.49 6.97
C GLY A 99 14.16 3.11 6.29
N ILE A 100 12.99 2.53 6.13
CA ILE A 100 12.77 1.29 5.41
C ILE A 100 12.16 1.61 4.04
N PRO A 101 12.87 1.30 2.92
CA PRO A 101 12.35 1.56 1.60
C PRO A 101 11.12 0.70 1.33
N VAL A 102 10.06 1.35 0.88
CA VAL A 102 8.78 0.71 0.56
C VAL A 102 8.12 1.41 -0.61
N LYS A 103 7.52 0.63 -1.52
CA LYS A 103 6.75 1.12 -2.66
C LYS A 103 5.35 0.53 -2.69
N TRP A 104 4.48 1.23 -3.41
CA TRP A 104 3.12 0.80 -3.68
C TRP A 104 3.10 -0.27 -4.76
N GLN A 105 2.18 -1.19 -4.62
CA GLN A 105 1.79 -2.10 -5.68
C GLN A 105 0.28 -2.27 -5.64
N SER A 106 -0.37 -2.39 -6.80
CA SER A 106 -1.81 -2.59 -6.87
C SER A 106 -2.22 -3.37 -8.11
N GLY A 107 -3.43 -3.88 -8.09
CA GLY A 107 -3.96 -4.64 -9.18
C GLY A 107 -5.30 -5.29 -8.85
N TRP A 108 -5.43 -6.54 -9.21
CA TRP A 108 -6.67 -7.30 -9.02
C TRP A 108 -6.42 -8.47 -8.07
N MET A 109 -7.28 -8.60 -7.09
CA MET A 109 -7.44 -9.80 -6.29
C MET A 109 -8.37 -10.75 -7.05
N LEU A 110 -7.88 -11.92 -7.40
CA LEU A 110 -8.57 -12.90 -8.24
C LEU A 110 -8.91 -14.19 -7.49
N HIS A 111 -9.22 -14.12 -6.21
CA HIS A 111 -9.61 -15.29 -5.45
C HIS A 111 -10.94 -15.88 -5.95
N PRO A 112 -11.06 -17.20 -6.05
CA PRO A 112 -12.31 -17.83 -6.41
C PRO A 112 -13.47 -17.38 -5.50
N GLY A 113 -14.49 -16.76 -6.10
CA GLY A 113 -15.63 -16.23 -5.37
C GLY A 113 -15.48 -14.82 -4.80
N GLU A 114 -14.28 -14.22 -4.88
CA GLU A 114 -14.02 -12.87 -4.38
C GLU A 114 -13.05 -12.12 -5.30
N VAL A 115 -13.55 -11.66 -6.44
CA VAL A 115 -12.77 -10.86 -7.40
C VAL A 115 -12.98 -9.39 -7.14
N ASN A 116 -11.89 -8.64 -6.94
CA ASN A 116 -11.96 -7.20 -6.65
C ASN A 116 -10.66 -6.47 -7.05
N LEU A 117 -10.70 -5.15 -7.00
CA LEU A 117 -9.49 -4.32 -7.00
C LEU A 117 -8.76 -4.48 -5.66
N HIS A 118 -7.43 -4.40 -5.68
CA HIS A 118 -6.66 -4.57 -4.46
C HIS A 118 -5.35 -3.78 -4.47
N ASP A 119 -4.93 -3.36 -3.26
CA ASP A 119 -3.74 -2.57 -3.01
C ASP A 119 -2.89 -3.21 -1.93
N TRP A 120 -1.59 -3.26 -2.17
CA TRP A 120 -0.58 -3.76 -1.24
C TRP A 120 0.75 -3.02 -1.44
N SER A 121 1.82 -3.49 -0.85
CA SER A 121 3.14 -2.88 -0.97
C SER A 121 4.24 -3.91 -1.20
N GLU A 122 5.40 -3.41 -1.61
CA GLU A 122 6.66 -4.16 -1.51
C GLU A 122 7.63 -3.42 -0.61
N VAL A 123 8.30 -4.16 0.26
CA VAL A 123 9.34 -3.67 1.17
C VAL A 123 10.70 -4.14 0.68
N TYR A 124 11.67 -3.24 0.65
CA TYR A 124 13.02 -3.61 0.27
C TYR A 124 13.87 -3.93 1.49
N PHE A 125 14.52 -5.08 1.46
CA PHE A 125 15.52 -5.45 2.44
C PHE A 125 16.87 -5.66 1.77
N GLU A 126 17.90 -4.93 2.23
CA GLU A 126 19.24 -4.99 1.66
C GLU A 126 19.80 -6.41 1.71
N GLY A 127 20.17 -6.93 0.54
CA GLY A 127 20.64 -8.32 0.35
C GLY A 127 19.55 -9.35 0.06
N TYR A 128 18.27 -8.96 0.09
CA TYR A 128 17.12 -9.80 -0.28
C TYR A 128 16.35 -9.23 -1.48
N GLY A 129 16.30 -7.91 -1.62
CA GLY A 129 15.50 -7.24 -2.66
C GLY A 129 14.11 -6.85 -2.16
N TRP A 130 13.21 -6.61 -3.12
CA TRP A 130 11.82 -6.32 -2.87
C TRP A 130 11.05 -7.57 -2.48
N VAL A 131 10.28 -7.49 -1.42
CA VAL A 131 9.39 -8.55 -0.94
C VAL A 131 7.99 -8.00 -0.72
N PRO A 132 6.92 -8.74 -1.10
CA PRO A 132 5.55 -8.27 -0.95
C PRO A 132 5.15 -8.14 0.51
N ALA A 133 4.26 -7.21 0.79
CA ALA A 133 3.61 -7.05 2.08
C ALA A 133 2.17 -6.57 1.89
N ASP A 134 1.20 -7.38 2.29
CA ASP A 134 -0.22 -7.08 2.17
C ASP A 134 -0.84 -6.85 3.55
N GLN A 135 -1.01 -5.59 3.89
CA GLN A 135 -1.56 -5.14 5.17
C GLN A 135 -3.07 -5.36 5.29
N SER A 136 -3.74 -5.59 4.15
CA SER A 136 -5.18 -5.80 4.11
C SER A 136 -5.55 -7.23 4.52
N PHE A 137 -4.84 -8.21 3.95
CA PHE A 137 -4.91 -9.59 4.41
C PHE A 137 -4.31 -9.73 5.81
N GLY A 138 -3.23 -9.01 6.09
CA GLY A 138 -2.67 -8.90 7.43
C GLY A 138 -2.15 -10.22 7.99
N ILE A 139 -2.24 -10.38 9.31
CA ILE A 139 -1.83 -11.60 10.01
C ILE A 139 -2.93 -12.66 9.92
N ILE A 140 -2.50 -13.91 9.65
CA ILE A 140 -3.40 -15.08 9.65
C ILE A 140 -3.50 -15.64 11.07
N ASP A 141 -4.68 -16.08 11.47
CA ASP A 141 -4.86 -16.76 12.76
C ASP A 141 -4.23 -18.16 12.72
N SER A 142 -2.98 -18.24 13.17
CA SER A 142 -2.19 -19.47 13.19
C SER A 142 -1.16 -19.44 14.31
N GLN A 143 -0.87 -20.61 14.89
CA GLN A 143 0.22 -20.80 15.83
C GLN A 143 1.59 -20.94 15.13
N ASN A 144 1.60 -21.25 13.83
CA ASN A 144 2.81 -21.28 13.02
C ASN A 144 3.15 -19.86 12.57
N GLU A 145 4.29 -19.34 12.99
CA GLU A 145 4.79 -17.99 12.64
C GLU A 145 4.89 -17.76 11.13
N ASP A 146 5.35 -18.75 10.36
CA ASP A 146 5.49 -18.62 8.91
C ASP A 146 4.12 -18.50 8.22
N VAL A 147 3.12 -19.21 8.72
CA VAL A 147 1.74 -19.07 8.25
C VAL A 147 1.12 -17.76 8.73
N ARG A 148 1.33 -17.41 10.00
CA ARG A 148 0.80 -16.20 10.63
C ARG A 148 1.21 -14.94 9.86
N TYR A 149 2.45 -14.87 9.42
CA TYR A 149 3.03 -13.72 8.69
C TYR A 149 3.21 -13.99 7.20
N TYR A 150 2.43 -14.89 6.61
CA TYR A 150 2.55 -15.26 5.20
C TYR A 150 2.53 -14.03 4.27
N PHE A 151 1.63 -13.09 4.50
CA PHE A 151 1.50 -11.87 3.72
C PHE A 151 2.53 -10.77 4.07
N LEU A 152 3.53 -11.07 4.90
CA LEU A 152 4.71 -10.24 5.12
C LEU A 152 5.96 -10.95 4.57
N GLY A 153 6.19 -10.86 3.29
CA GLY A 153 7.32 -11.47 2.57
C GLY A 153 6.90 -12.48 1.51
N SER A 154 5.62 -12.82 1.43
CA SER A 154 5.03 -13.68 0.41
C SER A 154 3.70 -13.15 -0.07
N THR A 155 3.27 -13.63 -1.23
CA THR A 155 1.94 -13.39 -1.78
C THR A 155 1.41 -14.67 -2.40
N ASP A 156 0.11 -14.77 -2.59
CA ASP A 156 -0.52 -15.89 -3.28
C ASP A 156 -0.62 -15.65 -4.80
N PRO A 157 -0.99 -16.66 -5.59
CA PRO A 157 -1.05 -16.55 -7.05
C PRO A 157 -2.26 -15.75 -7.57
N TYR A 158 -3.12 -15.25 -6.68
CA TYR A 158 -4.33 -14.52 -7.03
C TYR A 158 -4.14 -13.00 -7.01
N HIS A 159 -2.95 -12.51 -6.74
CA HIS A 159 -2.59 -11.10 -6.86
C HIS A 159 -2.07 -10.80 -8.26
N LEU A 160 -2.93 -10.27 -9.13
CA LEU A 160 -2.51 -9.82 -10.47
C LEU A 160 -2.03 -8.38 -10.40
N ILE A 161 -0.72 -8.17 -10.56
CA ILE A 161 -0.11 -6.84 -10.53
C ILE A 161 -0.48 -6.07 -11.80
N ILE A 162 -1.06 -4.89 -11.63
CA ILE A 162 -1.38 -3.95 -12.71
C ILE A 162 -0.49 -2.70 -12.62
N ASN A 163 -0.23 -2.21 -11.40
CA ASN A 163 0.53 -1.00 -11.14
C ASN A 163 1.64 -1.25 -10.11
N ASP A 164 2.79 -0.61 -10.35
CA ASP A 164 3.95 -0.68 -9.46
C ASP A 164 4.27 0.67 -8.81
N ASP A 165 3.29 1.57 -8.79
CA ASP A 165 3.30 2.85 -8.07
C ASP A 165 1.86 3.40 -8.00
N TYR A 166 1.65 4.50 -7.26
CA TYR A 166 0.40 5.25 -7.23
C TYR A 166 0.63 6.67 -7.76
N SER A 167 -0.45 7.34 -8.19
CA SER A 167 -0.43 8.76 -8.58
C SER A 167 0.59 9.12 -9.69
N THR A 168 0.89 8.17 -10.57
CA THR A 168 1.77 8.37 -11.72
C THR A 168 0.98 8.56 -13.02
N THR A 169 1.70 8.86 -14.11
CA THR A 169 1.10 8.96 -15.44
C THR A 169 0.61 7.59 -15.91
N LEU A 170 -0.61 7.54 -16.42
CA LEU A 170 -1.16 6.34 -17.04
C LEU A 170 -0.50 6.04 -18.40
N PHE A 171 -0.51 4.78 -18.79
CA PHE A 171 -0.14 4.34 -20.13
C PHE A 171 -1.30 3.56 -20.77
N PRO A 172 -1.83 4.01 -21.92
CA PRO A 172 -1.52 5.27 -22.61
C PRO A 172 -1.87 6.51 -21.78
N SER A 173 -1.13 7.60 -22.03
CA SER A 173 -1.32 8.85 -21.29
C SER A 173 -2.68 9.48 -21.56
N LYS A 174 -3.27 10.07 -20.53
CA LYS A 174 -4.46 10.91 -20.65
C LYS A 174 -4.13 12.30 -21.23
N ILE A 175 -5.14 12.96 -21.77
CA ILE A 175 -5.09 14.36 -22.20
C ILE A 175 -5.45 15.29 -21.03
N PHE A 176 -6.47 14.90 -20.24
CA PHE A 176 -6.93 15.66 -19.08
C PHE A 176 -6.24 15.20 -17.78
N PRO A 177 -6.22 16.04 -16.74
CA PRO A 177 -5.69 15.65 -15.42
C PRO A 177 -6.35 14.36 -14.90
N ARG A 178 -5.61 13.65 -14.04
CA ARG A 178 -6.12 12.45 -13.38
C ARG A 178 -7.43 12.74 -12.63
N SER A 179 -8.41 11.87 -12.80
CA SER A 179 -9.69 11.95 -12.07
C SER A 179 -9.63 11.25 -10.72
N GLU A 180 -8.76 10.24 -10.59
CA GLU A 180 -8.40 9.59 -9.35
C GLU A 180 -6.87 9.63 -9.18
N THR A 181 -6.40 9.95 -7.99
CA THR A 181 -4.97 10.20 -7.75
C THR A 181 -4.24 9.01 -7.13
N ILE A 182 -4.94 8.01 -6.62
CA ILE A 182 -4.35 6.82 -6.00
C ILE A 182 -4.63 5.58 -6.84
N ASP A 183 -5.91 5.19 -6.92
CA ASP A 183 -6.34 3.99 -7.61
C ASP A 183 -6.41 4.20 -9.11
N PHE A 184 -5.81 3.31 -9.86
CA PHE A 184 -5.96 3.30 -11.32
C PHE A 184 -5.88 1.90 -11.93
N GLN A 185 -6.02 0.85 -11.13
CA GLN A 185 -6.02 -0.53 -11.60
C GLN A 185 -7.24 -0.90 -12.45
N ARG A 186 -8.27 -0.07 -12.44
CA ARG A 186 -9.42 -0.12 -13.36
C ARG A 186 -9.30 0.88 -14.54
N GLY A 187 -8.23 1.70 -14.55
CA GLY A 187 -8.03 2.77 -15.52
C GLY A 187 -8.93 3.98 -15.27
N GLU A 188 -8.81 4.95 -16.17
CA GLU A 188 -9.63 6.17 -16.17
C GLU A 188 -10.12 6.45 -17.58
N LEU A 189 -11.35 6.91 -17.72
CA LEU A 189 -11.94 7.23 -18.99
C LEU A 189 -11.96 8.74 -19.24
N GLU A 190 -11.78 9.11 -20.52
CA GLU A 190 -11.93 10.49 -20.98
C GLU A 190 -12.60 10.55 -22.36
N TRP A 191 -13.18 11.68 -22.66
CA TRP A 191 -13.74 12.00 -23.95
C TRP A 191 -13.20 13.36 -24.44
N ARG A 192 -13.65 13.82 -25.58
CA ARG A 192 -13.15 15.08 -26.17
C ARG A 192 -13.31 16.33 -25.29
N GLY A 193 -14.24 16.31 -24.34
CA GLY A 193 -14.58 17.45 -23.47
C GLY A 193 -14.09 17.33 -22.03
N GLY A 194 -13.43 16.25 -21.63
CA GLY A 194 -12.94 16.09 -20.26
C GLY A 194 -12.91 14.64 -19.76
N ASN A 195 -12.76 14.49 -18.46
CA ASN A 195 -12.85 13.21 -17.79
C ASN A 195 -14.27 12.65 -17.77
N ILE A 196 -14.40 11.33 -17.83
CA ILE A 196 -15.61 10.60 -17.46
C ILE A 196 -15.34 10.03 -16.07
N TYR A 197 -15.99 10.60 -15.06
CA TYR A 197 -15.79 10.22 -13.66
C TYR A 197 -16.50 8.91 -13.34
N PHE A 198 -16.07 8.23 -12.26
CA PHE A 198 -16.51 6.89 -11.87
C PHE A 198 -18.03 6.77 -11.61
N ASP A 199 -18.73 7.85 -11.35
CA ASP A 199 -20.19 7.88 -11.25
C ASP A 199 -20.91 7.74 -12.60
N LYS A 200 -20.19 7.77 -13.72
CA LYS A 200 -20.69 7.75 -15.10
C LYS A 200 -20.33 6.50 -15.90
N TRP A 201 -19.55 5.59 -15.31
CA TRP A 201 -19.19 4.33 -15.96
C TRP A 201 -18.96 3.25 -14.91
N ASP A 202 -19.02 2.02 -15.36
CA ASP A 202 -18.79 0.84 -14.54
C ASP A 202 -17.82 -0.10 -15.27
N TYR A 203 -17.32 -1.09 -14.55
CA TYR A 203 -16.44 -2.13 -15.10
C TYR A 203 -16.89 -3.49 -14.58
N HIS A 204 -16.55 -4.52 -15.35
CA HIS A 204 -16.82 -5.90 -15.00
C HIS A 204 -15.54 -6.72 -15.14
N MET A 205 -15.33 -7.67 -14.24
CA MET A 205 -14.21 -8.59 -14.27
C MET A 205 -14.72 -10.02 -14.40
N ASP A 206 -14.41 -10.66 -15.53
CA ASP A 206 -14.65 -12.09 -15.74
C ASP A 206 -13.36 -12.85 -15.54
N VAL A 207 -13.35 -13.86 -14.68
CA VAL A 207 -12.17 -14.68 -14.36
C VAL A 207 -12.48 -16.14 -14.64
N GLU A 208 -11.66 -16.75 -15.49
CA GLU A 208 -11.73 -18.19 -15.78
C GLU A 208 -10.56 -18.89 -15.08
N TYR A 209 -10.87 -19.81 -14.17
CA TYR A 209 -9.87 -20.64 -13.49
C TYR A 209 -9.69 -21.95 -14.25
N LYS A 210 -8.44 -22.31 -14.57
CA LYS A 210 -8.08 -23.54 -15.30
C LYS A 210 -7.30 -24.49 -14.43
#